data_4c447070096ab7c62d30c820ec4d65c4
#
_entry.id   4c447070096ab7c62d30c820ec4d65c4
#
_cell.length_a   1.000
_cell.length_b   1.000
_cell.length_c   1.000
_cell.angle_alpha   90.00
_cell.angle_beta   90.00
_cell.angle_gamma   90.00
#
_symmetry.space_group_name_H-M   'P 1'
#
loop_
_entity.id
_entity.type
_entity.pdbx_description
1 polymer ?
#
loop_
_entity_poly.entity_id
_entity_poly.type
_entity_poly.pdbx_seq_one_letter_code
_entity_poly.pdbx_strand_id
1 'polypeptide(L)'
;MVFNSVIFIFCFLPIFLLIYYFVPARARNPVLFAGSLFFYAWGDPTYLVLMLFSSFFNYYMGKELGKITAEDPSRKRNLIFAVVINLLILGFFKYWGFLLDTISGVTGLKLTYPQLALPIGLSFYTFKNLSYILDIYMGKTEPCKGFFPYAVYSTMFPHMTAGPIVRYTDISESISRRSINTTRLGAGAELFIKGLSKKVLLADNLSALYTTLQASGTTSFVGTWLAIGAYTLELYFDFSGYSDMAIGLGQMLGFNFNKNFDYPYISTSVSEFWRRWHISLGSWLRDYIYIPLGGNRVSTGRHIRNILVVWALTGLWHGASWNFVFWGVYYGLLLLAEKFLLGRFLEKAPVWLRNLYTMFAVIIGWVFFSQTTPAAIGKMLGSMFGFGASCFADRASLYALKSGLILMIISVISCRPGLYQYFKRLARRNTYLAAVINAILFFLCIAYMIYSSYTPFMYQQF
;
A
#
# COMPACT_ATOMS: atom_id res chain seq x y z
N MET A 1 -0.67 -6.34 -16.12
CA MET A 1 -2.10 -5.93 -16.19
C MET A 1 -2.44 -5.17 -14.91
N VAL A 2 -3.46 -4.29 -14.94
CA VAL A 2 -3.85 -3.50 -13.75
C VAL A 2 -5.38 -3.53 -13.58
N PHE A 3 -5.86 -3.41 -12.33
CA PHE A 3 -7.29 -3.59 -12.01
C PHE A 3 -8.21 -2.52 -12.61
N ASN A 4 -7.72 -1.30 -12.80
CA ASN A 4 -8.42 -0.19 -13.45
C ASN A 4 -8.18 -0.13 -14.96
N SER A 5 -8.04 -1.24 -15.64
CA SER A 5 -7.95 -1.29 -17.11
C SER A 5 -9.19 -1.97 -17.72
N VAL A 6 -9.59 -1.48 -18.88
CA VAL A 6 -10.72 -2.04 -19.65
C VAL A 6 -10.49 -3.52 -19.95
N ILE A 7 -9.25 -3.89 -20.32
CA ILE A 7 -8.87 -5.30 -20.60
C ILE A 7 -9.04 -6.17 -19.35
N PHE A 8 -8.66 -5.66 -18.16
CA PHE A 8 -8.86 -6.42 -16.93
C PHE A 8 -10.34 -6.63 -16.62
N ILE A 9 -11.14 -5.57 -16.68
CA ILE A 9 -12.55 -5.58 -16.25
C ILE A 9 -13.44 -6.37 -17.23
N PHE A 10 -13.22 -6.22 -18.53
CA PHE A 10 -14.12 -6.80 -19.53
C PHE A 10 -13.61 -8.08 -20.21
N CYS A 11 -12.31 -8.36 -20.14
CA CYS A 11 -11.76 -9.58 -20.72
C CYS A 11 -11.22 -10.52 -19.65
N PHE A 12 -10.18 -10.13 -18.92
CA PHE A 12 -9.51 -11.05 -18.00
C PHE A 12 -10.42 -11.50 -16.86
N LEU A 13 -11.00 -10.58 -16.11
CA LEU A 13 -11.77 -10.88 -14.90
C LEU A 13 -13.01 -11.74 -15.19
N PRO A 14 -13.86 -11.43 -16.20
CA PRO A 14 -15.03 -12.27 -16.50
C PRO A 14 -14.64 -13.68 -16.96
N ILE A 15 -13.69 -13.81 -17.88
CA ILE A 15 -13.23 -15.11 -18.37
C ILE A 15 -12.64 -15.93 -17.23
N PHE A 16 -11.78 -15.30 -16.42
CA PHE A 16 -11.16 -15.96 -15.28
C PHE A 16 -12.20 -16.43 -14.24
N LEU A 17 -13.17 -15.57 -13.88
CA LEU A 17 -14.22 -15.93 -12.93
C LEU A 17 -15.13 -17.06 -13.49
N LEU A 18 -15.49 -17.01 -14.77
CA LEU A 18 -16.23 -18.10 -15.40
C LEU A 18 -15.49 -19.43 -15.23
N ILE A 19 -14.24 -19.51 -15.67
CA ILE A 19 -13.45 -20.74 -15.52
C ILE A 19 -13.37 -21.15 -14.04
N TYR A 20 -13.06 -20.21 -13.14
CA TYR A 20 -12.84 -20.47 -11.71
C TYR A 20 -14.10 -21.00 -11.00
N TYR A 21 -15.28 -20.54 -11.37
CA TYR A 21 -16.55 -20.97 -10.76
C TYR A 21 -17.04 -22.32 -11.30
N PHE A 22 -16.76 -22.62 -12.57
CA PHE A 22 -17.20 -23.86 -13.20
C PHE A 22 -16.27 -25.06 -12.96
N VAL A 23 -15.00 -24.84 -12.58
CA VAL A 23 -14.09 -25.94 -12.27
C VAL A 23 -14.39 -26.58 -10.90
N PRO A 24 -14.14 -27.90 -10.74
CA PRO A 24 -14.28 -28.57 -9.47
C PRO A 24 -13.34 -27.98 -8.42
N ALA A 25 -13.70 -28.09 -7.15
CA ALA A 25 -12.95 -27.50 -6.04
C ALA A 25 -11.43 -27.83 -6.04
N ARG A 26 -11.08 -29.03 -6.49
CA ARG A 26 -9.68 -29.49 -6.60
C ARG A 26 -8.87 -28.71 -7.66
N ALA A 27 -9.51 -28.21 -8.70
CA ALA A 27 -8.88 -27.46 -9.78
C ALA A 27 -8.80 -25.94 -9.51
N ARG A 28 -9.47 -25.42 -8.47
CA ARG A 28 -9.49 -23.97 -8.19
C ARG A 28 -8.12 -23.39 -7.88
N ASN A 29 -7.26 -24.09 -7.14
CA ASN A 29 -5.90 -23.64 -6.88
C ASN A 29 -5.01 -23.62 -8.12
N PRO A 30 -4.94 -24.68 -8.96
CA PRO A 30 -4.28 -24.63 -10.25
C PRO A 30 -4.77 -23.52 -11.17
N VAL A 31 -6.08 -23.31 -11.29
CA VAL A 31 -6.65 -22.23 -12.12
C VAL A 31 -6.26 -20.86 -11.57
N LEU A 32 -6.34 -20.66 -10.25
CA LEU A 32 -5.95 -19.41 -9.62
C LEU A 32 -4.45 -19.13 -9.79
N PHE A 33 -3.61 -20.14 -9.69
CA PHE A 33 -2.18 -20.04 -9.94
C PHE A 33 -1.89 -19.66 -11.39
N ALA A 34 -2.47 -20.39 -12.36
CA ALA A 34 -2.30 -20.11 -13.79
C ALA A 34 -2.79 -18.70 -14.17
N GLY A 35 -3.97 -18.29 -13.67
CA GLY A 35 -4.48 -16.93 -13.87
C GLY A 35 -3.59 -15.86 -13.25
N SER A 36 -2.97 -16.13 -12.11
CA SER A 36 -2.03 -15.20 -11.46
C SER A 36 -0.73 -15.07 -12.25
N LEU A 37 -0.21 -16.18 -12.80
CA LEU A 37 0.97 -16.12 -13.67
C LEU A 37 0.68 -15.38 -14.98
N PHE A 38 -0.48 -15.59 -15.58
CA PHE A 38 -0.89 -14.85 -16.77
C PHE A 38 -1.03 -13.35 -16.47
N PHE A 39 -1.68 -13.00 -15.36
CA PHE A 39 -1.80 -11.60 -14.91
C PHE A 39 -0.43 -10.93 -14.72
N TYR A 40 0.53 -11.64 -14.12
CA TYR A 40 1.89 -11.14 -13.92
C TYR A 40 2.63 -11.00 -15.25
N ALA A 41 2.66 -12.05 -16.06
CA ALA A 41 3.36 -12.09 -17.34
C ALA A 41 2.86 -11.02 -18.31
N TRP A 42 1.58 -10.64 -18.24
CA TRP A 42 1.04 -9.54 -19.03
C TRP A 42 1.71 -8.19 -18.74
N GLY A 43 2.13 -7.96 -17.51
CA GLY A 43 2.76 -6.71 -17.08
C GLY A 43 4.29 -6.76 -17.06
N ASP A 44 4.83 -7.94 -16.71
CA ASP A 44 6.26 -8.12 -16.50
C ASP A 44 6.69 -9.57 -16.76
N PRO A 45 6.79 -9.98 -18.04
CA PRO A 45 7.16 -11.36 -18.39
C PRO A 45 8.62 -11.69 -18.00
N THR A 46 9.50 -10.70 -17.98
CA THR A 46 10.93 -10.88 -17.74
C THR A 46 11.20 -11.43 -16.35
N TYR A 47 10.50 -10.92 -15.33
CA TYR A 47 10.73 -11.30 -13.94
C TYR A 47 9.78 -12.40 -13.43
N LEU A 48 9.00 -13.03 -14.32
CA LEU A 48 8.16 -14.17 -13.96
C LEU A 48 8.98 -15.32 -13.37
N VAL A 49 10.17 -15.60 -13.96
CA VAL A 49 11.07 -16.65 -13.48
C VAL A 49 11.59 -16.34 -12.07
N LEU A 50 11.92 -15.07 -11.79
CA LEU A 50 12.34 -14.64 -10.46
C LEU A 50 11.24 -14.86 -9.42
N MET A 51 10.00 -14.52 -9.74
CA MET A 51 8.85 -14.73 -8.86
C MET A 51 8.62 -16.23 -8.57
N LEU A 52 8.72 -17.08 -9.59
CA LEU A 52 8.61 -18.53 -9.44
C LEU A 52 9.76 -19.11 -8.62
N PHE A 53 11.00 -18.67 -8.88
CA PHE A 53 12.17 -19.05 -8.09
C PHE A 53 11.98 -18.66 -6.63
N SER A 54 11.60 -17.41 -6.35
CA SER A 54 11.36 -16.93 -4.99
C SER A 54 10.27 -17.74 -4.29
N SER A 55 9.19 -18.08 -4.97
CA SER A 55 8.11 -18.92 -4.43
C SER A 55 8.59 -20.34 -4.12
N PHE A 56 9.32 -20.97 -5.04
CA PHE A 56 9.86 -22.31 -4.84
C PHE A 56 10.88 -22.35 -3.71
N PHE A 57 11.81 -21.40 -3.69
CA PHE A 57 12.84 -21.30 -2.66
C PHE A 57 12.21 -21.19 -1.25
N ASN A 58 11.27 -20.29 -1.08
CA ASN A 58 10.64 -20.09 0.25
C ASN A 58 9.73 -21.26 0.67
N TYR A 59 9.06 -21.92 -0.28
CA TYR A 59 8.35 -23.17 0.00
C TYR A 59 9.31 -24.25 0.51
N TYR A 60 10.44 -24.44 -0.17
CA TYR A 60 11.45 -25.44 0.21
C TYR A 60 12.06 -25.11 1.56
N MET A 61 12.47 -23.88 1.80
CA MET A 61 13.02 -23.43 3.08
C MET A 61 12.00 -23.59 4.23
N GLY A 62 10.74 -23.29 4.01
CA GLY A 62 9.69 -23.52 5.01
C GLY A 62 9.52 -25.00 5.36
N LYS A 63 9.57 -25.86 4.35
CA LYS A 63 9.50 -27.31 4.54
C LYS A 63 10.71 -27.84 5.35
N GLU A 64 11.92 -27.38 5.02
CA GLU A 64 13.13 -27.76 5.77
C GLU A 64 13.10 -27.25 7.21
N LEU A 65 12.70 -26.00 7.43
CA LEU A 65 12.55 -25.44 8.78
C LEU A 65 11.55 -26.22 9.66
N GLY A 66 10.49 -26.74 9.04
CA GLY A 66 9.49 -27.52 9.77
C GLY A 66 9.91 -28.94 10.15
N LYS A 67 10.99 -29.48 9.54
CA LYS A 67 11.55 -30.80 9.90
C LYS A 67 12.51 -30.72 11.09
N ILE A 68 13.04 -29.53 11.38
CA ILE A 68 14.10 -29.32 12.37
C ILE A 68 13.44 -28.96 13.71
N THR A 69 13.84 -29.62 14.77
CA THR A 69 13.34 -29.35 16.14
C THR A 69 13.74 -27.96 16.61
N ALA A 70 13.03 -27.43 17.61
CA ALA A 70 13.23 -26.06 18.09
C ALA A 70 14.64 -25.85 18.72
N GLU A 71 15.21 -26.90 19.31
CA GLU A 71 16.48 -26.88 20.02
C GLU A 71 17.70 -27.00 19.07
N ASP A 72 17.50 -27.46 17.83
CA ASP A 72 18.60 -27.67 16.90
C ASP A 72 19.14 -26.33 16.36
N PRO A 73 20.44 -26.01 16.55
CA PRO A 73 21.08 -24.79 16.06
C PRO A 73 20.97 -24.61 14.53
N SER A 74 20.83 -25.69 13.76
CA SER A 74 20.66 -25.65 12.32
C SER A 74 19.38 -24.92 11.91
N ARG A 75 18.35 -24.93 12.75
CA ARG A 75 17.08 -24.22 12.52
C ARG A 75 17.30 -22.70 12.39
N LYS A 76 18.09 -22.11 13.30
CA LYS A 76 18.44 -20.68 13.23
C LYS A 76 19.30 -20.36 12.02
N ARG A 77 20.25 -21.23 11.68
CA ARG A 77 21.10 -21.07 10.49
C ARG A 77 20.26 -21.08 9.21
N ASN A 78 19.34 -22.00 9.06
CA ASN A 78 18.43 -22.08 7.90
C ASN A 78 17.49 -20.86 7.83
N LEU A 79 17.00 -20.36 8.96
CA LEU A 79 16.26 -19.11 8.99
C LEU A 79 17.09 -17.94 8.46
N ILE A 80 18.31 -17.75 9.00
CA ILE A 80 19.21 -16.67 8.59
C ILE A 80 19.50 -16.77 7.08
N PHE A 81 19.80 -17.97 6.60
CA PHE A 81 20.04 -18.20 5.17
C PHE A 81 18.83 -17.78 4.31
N ALA A 82 17.62 -18.23 4.68
CA ALA A 82 16.40 -17.86 3.96
C ALA A 82 16.15 -16.35 3.98
N VAL A 83 16.32 -15.70 5.14
CA VAL A 83 16.16 -14.25 5.27
C VAL A 83 17.17 -13.49 4.43
N VAL A 84 18.45 -13.90 4.49
CA VAL A 84 19.54 -13.26 3.73
C VAL A 84 19.29 -13.35 2.23
N ILE A 85 18.91 -14.51 1.70
CA ILE A 85 18.62 -14.66 0.25
C ILE A 85 17.46 -13.77 -0.18
N ASN A 86 16.36 -13.71 0.58
CA ASN A 86 15.24 -12.82 0.27
C ASN A 86 15.65 -11.34 0.30
N LEU A 87 16.45 -10.93 1.28
CA LEU A 87 16.95 -9.56 1.40
C LEU A 87 17.99 -9.21 0.34
N LEU A 88 18.85 -10.16 -0.07
CA LEU A 88 19.79 -9.95 -1.17
C LEU A 88 19.09 -9.74 -2.51
N ILE A 89 18.04 -10.54 -2.81
CA ILE A 89 17.24 -10.34 -4.01
C ILE A 89 16.57 -8.96 -3.98
N LEU A 90 15.91 -8.60 -2.88
CA LEU A 90 15.30 -7.28 -2.73
C LEU A 90 16.34 -6.16 -2.81
N GLY A 91 17.48 -6.33 -2.15
CA GLY A 91 18.59 -5.38 -2.11
C GLY A 91 19.17 -5.11 -3.49
N PHE A 92 19.39 -6.18 -4.25
CA PHE A 92 19.96 -6.08 -5.59
C PHE A 92 19.04 -5.30 -6.56
N PHE A 93 17.75 -5.62 -6.60
CA PHE A 93 16.87 -4.95 -7.54
C PHE A 93 16.40 -3.56 -7.08
N LYS A 94 16.23 -3.35 -5.77
CA LYS A 94 15.66 -2.10 -5.26
C LYS A 94 16.71 -1.09 -4.80
N TYR A 95 17.80 -1.53 -4.16
CA TYR A 95 18.73 -0.62 -3.48
C TYR A 95 20.10 -0.49 -4.12
N TRP A 96 20.44 -1.32 -5.10
CA TRP A 96 21.73 -1.31 -5.76
C TRP A 96 22.09 0.06 -6.35
N GLY A 97 21.19 0.62 -7.18
CA GLY A 97 21.38 1.95 -7.75
C GLY A 97 21.53 3.04 -6.71
N PHE A 98 20.63 3.06 -5.72
CA PHE A 98 20.67 4.05 -4.63
C PHE A 98 21.98 4.03 -3.83
N LEU A 99 22.53 2.84 -3.57
CA LEU A 99 23.81 2.70 -2.88
C LEU A 99 24.95 3.26 -3.72
N LEU A 100 25.00 2.91 -5.01
CA LEU A 100 26.06 3.39 -5.91
C LEU A 100 25.96 4.90 -6.15
N ASP A 101 24.77 5.45 -6.33
CA ASP A 101 24.54 6.91 -6.45
C ASP A 101 24.94 7.65 -5.18
N THR A 102 24.65 7.07 -4.02
CA THR A 102 25.06 7.66 -2.73
C THR A 102 26.58 7.65 -2.58
N ILE A 103 27.25 6.53 -2.92
CA ILE A 103 28.71 6.43 -2.90
C ILE A 103 29.33 7.42 -3.89
N SER A 104 28.81 7.49 -5.12
CA SER A 104 29.25 8.46 -6.14
C SER A 104 29.12 9.91 -5.64
N GLY A 105 28.01 10.24 -5.00
CA GLY A 105 27.74 11.58 -4.46
C GLY A 105 28.68 11.98 -3.31
N VAL A 106 29.08 11.02 -2.47
CA VAL A 106 29.99 11.26 -1.33
C VAL A 106 31.46 11.27 -1.76
N THR A 107 31.85 10.36 -2.66
CA THR A 107 33.26 10.16 -3.04
C THR A 107 33.68 10.97 -4.28
N GLY A 108 32.72 11.48 -5.07
CA GLY A 108 32.97 12.08 -6.38
C GLY A 108 33.35 11.10 -7.49
N LEU A 109 33.38 9.79 -7.19
CA LEU A 109 33.65 8.73 -8.19
C LEU A 109 32.47 8.56 -9.12
N LYS A 110 32.68 8.58 -10.43
CA LYS A 110 31.65 8.27 -11.43
C LYS A 110 31.49 6.75 -11.57
N LEU A 111 30.57 6.18 -10.80
CA LEU A 111 30.24 4.76 -10.88
C LEU A 111 29.13 4.56 -11.92
N THR A 112 29.43 3.80 -12.99
CA THR A 112 28.44 3.42 -14.00
C THR A 112 27.92 2.02 -13.69
N TYR A 113 26.60 1.84 -13.72
CA TYR A 113 25.96 0.56 -13.48
C TYR A 113 24.69 0.44 -14.35
N PRO A 114 24.28 -0.79 -14.71
CA PRO A 114 23.05 -1.00 -15.46
C PRO A 114 21.83 -0.59 -14.62
N GLN A 115 20.95 0.20 -15.20
CA GLN A 115 19.65 0.56 -14.61
C GLN A 115 18.73 -0.67 -14.69
N LEU A 116 18.55 -1.36 -13.59
CA LEU A 116 17.64 -2.50 -13.51
C LEU A 116 16.23 -2.03 -13.21
N ALA A 117 15.25 -2.47 -14.00
CA ALA A 117 13.86 -2.25 -13.67
C ALA A 117 13.48 -3.05 -12.41
N LEU A 118 12.77 -2.41 -11.49
CA LEU A 118 12.28 -3.09 -10.29
C LEU A 118 11.17 -4.09 -10.67
N PRO A 119 11.33 -5.40 -10.38
CA PRO A 119 10.28 -6.40 -10.66
C PRO A 119 8.97 -6.03 -9.95
N ILE A 120 7.87 -6.07 -10.68
CA ILE A 120 6.54 -5.72 -10.16
C ILE A 120 6.21 -6.58 -8.93
N GLY A 121 5.87 -5.91 -7.81
CA GLY A 121 5.47 -6.56 -6.57
C GLY A 121 6.60 -7.22 -5.78
N LEU A 122 7.89 -7.05 -6.14
CA LEU A 122 9.03 -7.66 -5.46
C LEU A 122 8.99 -7.42 -3.94
N SER A 123 8.77 -6.19 -3.50
CA SER A 123 8.68 -5.85 -2.07
C SER A 123 7.53 -6.58 -1.38
N PHE A 124 6.37 -6.72 -2.04
CA PHE A 124 5.18 -7.35 -1.48
C PHE A 124 5.35 -8.86 -1.34
N TYR A 125 5.78 -9.57 -2.40
CA TYR A 125 5.95 -11.01 -2.27
C TYR A 125 7.16 -11.38 -1.41
N THR A 126 8.21 -10.55 -1.34
CA THR A 126 9.31 -10.73 -0.39
C THR A 126 8.80 -10.68 1.06
N PHE A 127 7.97 -9.69 1.42
CA PHE A 127 7.42 -9.59 2.77
C PHE A 127 6.47 -10.76 3.11
N LYS A 128 5.67 -11.22 2.14
CA LYS A 128 4.86 -12.43 2.31
C LYS A 128 5.73 -13.67 2.56
N ASN A 129 6.73 -13.89 1.74
CA ASN A 129 7.65 -15.01 1.85
C ASN A 129 8.42 -14.97 3.18
N LEU A 130 8.93 -13.79 3.58
CA LEU A 130 9.58 -13.63 4.88
C LEU A 130 8.63 -13.90 6.04
N SER A 131 7.38 -13.41 5.99
CA SER A 131 6.41 -13.70 7.06
C SER A 131 6.13 -15.19 7.18
N TYR A 132 6.02 -15.92 6.07
CA TYR A 132 5.82 -17.37 6.09
C TYR A 132 6.99 -18.10 6.78
N ILE A 133 8.23 -17.80 6.41
CA ILE A 133 9.42 -18.41 7.01
C ILE A 133 9.53 -18.07 8.51
N LEU A 134 9.30 -16.79 8.85
CA LEU A 134 9.35 -16.33 10.24
C LEU A 134 8.23 -16.94 11.08
N ASP A 135 7.01 -17.08 10.56
CA ASP A 135 5.90 -17.70 11.28
C ASP A 135 6.13 -19.19 11.55
N ILE A 136 6.73 -19.94 10.63
CA ILE A 136 7.16 -21.33 10.84
C ILE A 136 8.25 -21.39 11.94
N TYR A 137 9.26 -20.51 11.85
CA TYR A 137 10.33 -20.46 12.84
C TYR A 137 9.79 -20.14 14.25
N MET A 138 8.85 -19.24 14.36
CA MET A 138 8.19 -18.85 15.61
C MET A 138 7.12 -19.88 16.09
N GLY A 139 6.87 -20.95 15.34
CA GLY A 139 5.86 -21.96 15.69
C GLY A 139 4.40 -21.48 15.54
N LYS A 140 4.15 -20.38 14.79
CA LYS A 140 2.80 -19.84 14.58
C LYS A 140 2.01 -20.60 13.51
N THR A 141 2.69 -21.28 12.61
CA THR A 141 2.09 -22.08 11.54
C THR A 141 2.97 -23.27 11.19
N GLU A 142 2.33 -24.33 10.69
CA GLU A 142 3.03 -25.44 10.08
C GLU A 142 3.43 -25.13 8.63
N PRO A 143 4.47 -25.79 8.09
CA PRO A 143 4.83 -25.70 6.68
C PRO A 143 3.67 -26.12 5.77
N CYS A 144 3.51 -25.42 4.67
CA CYS A 144 2.52 -25.75 3.66
C CYS A 144 2.79 -27.16 3.10
N LYS A 145 1.76 -28.01 3.05
CA LYS A 145 1.89 -29.43 2.65
C LYS A 145 2.19 -29.65 1.16
N GLY A 146 2.02 -28.62 0.32
CA GLY A 146 2.24 -28.75 -1.12
C GLY A 146 2.69 -27.45 -1.77
N PHE A 147 3.45 -27.57 -2.88
CA PHE A 147 3.95 -26.42 -3.61
C PHE A 147 2.82 -25.57 -4.19
N PHE A 148 1.82 -26.17 -4.85
CA PHE A 148 0.73 -25.39 -5.46
C PHE A 148 -0.09 -24.55 -4.48
N PRO A 149 -0.51 -25.05 -3.30
CA PRO A 149 -1.13 -24.21 -2.28
C PRO A 149 -0.24 -23.05 -1.83
N TYR A 150 1.08 -23.28 -1.67
CA TYR A 150 2.02 -22.22 -1.34
C TYR A 150 2.19 -21.22 -2.48
N ALA A 151 2.32 -21.70 -3.71
CA ALA A 151 2.45 -20.86 -4.89
C ALA A 151 1.23 -19.95 -5.07
N VAL A 152 0.01 -20.45 -4.82
CA VAL A 152 -1.21 -19.63 -4.77
C VAL A 152 -1.07 -18.52 -3.72
N TYR A 153 -0.63 -18.83 -2.50
CA TYR A 153 -0.37 -17.82 -1.48
C TYR A 153 0.61 -16.76 -1.94
N SER A 154 1.76 -17.17 -2.48
CA SER A 154 2.84 -16.27 -2.86
C SER A 154 2.48 -15.38 -4.06
N THR A 155 1.77 -15.93 -5.07
CA THR A 155 1.59 -15.30 -6.39
C THR A 155 0.19 -14.81 -6.69
N MET A 156 -0.79 -14.99 -5.79
CA MET A 156 -2.20 -14.64 -6.04
C MET A 156 -2.37 -13.18 -6.48
N PHE A 157 -2.89 -12.96 -7.69
CA PHE A 157 -2.93 -11.66 -8.35
C PHE A 157 -3.64 -10.53 -7.57
N PRO A 158 -4.71 -10.75 -6.76
CA PRO A 158 -5.35 -9.64 -6.04
C PRO A 158 -4.44 -8.90 -5.06
N HIS A 159 -3.42 -9.54 -4.49
CA HIS A 159 -2.53 -8.94 -3.50
C HIS A 159 -1.03 -9.10 -3.84
N MET A 160 -0.71 -9.34 -5.12
CA MET A 160 0.66 -9.60 -5.54
C MET A 160 1.46 -8.32 -5.74
N THR A 161 0.89 -7.32 -6.42
CA THR A 161 1.61 -6.12 -6.87
C THR A 161 1.52 -4.96 -5.89
N ALA A 162 0.42 -4.85 -5.18
CA ALA A 162 0.14 -3.84 -4.15
C ALA A 162 -1.01 -4.33 -3.24
N GLY A 163 -1.55 -3.49 -2.39
CA GLY A 163 -2.69 -3.82 -1.54
C GLY A 163 -2.28 -4.38 -0.17
N PRO A 164 -3.17 -5.15 0.49
CA PRO A 164 -2.84 -5.71 1.80
C PRO A 164 -1.70 -6.73 1.73
N ILE A 165 -0.73 -6.63 2.64
CA ILE A 165 0.28 -7.67 2.85
C ILE A 165 -0.39 -8.82 3.62
N VAL A 166 -0.83 -9.83 2.88
CA VAL A 166 -1.54 -11.00 3.43
C VAL A 166 -0.52 -12.01 3.94
N ARG A 167 -0.69 -12.49 5.17
CA ARG A 167 0.16 -13.55 5.75
C ARG A 167 -0.38 -14.92 5.40
N TYR A 168 0.49 -15.94 5.44
CA TYR A 168 0.06 -17.31 5.21
C TYR A 168 -0.99 -17.76 6.25
N THR A 169 -0.80 -17.37 7.52
CA THR A 169 -1.73 -17.62 8.62
C THR A 169 -3.13 -17.03 8.39
N ASP A 170 -3.24 -15.92 7.66
CA ASP A 170 -4.53 -15.28 7.40
C ASP A 170 -5.39 -16.06 6.39
N ILE A 171 -4.78 -16.83 5.48
CA ILE A 171 -5.49 -17.47 4.36
C ILE A 171 -5.24 -18.97 4.19
N SER A 172 -4.40 -19.59 5.03
CA SER A 172 -4.03 -21.00 4.92
C SER A 172 -5.24 -21.94 4.92
N GLU A 173 -6.24 -21.68 5.76
CA GLU A 173 -7.49 -22.42 5.77
C GLU A 173 -8.28 -22.23 4.47
N SER A 174 -8.39 -20.98 3.99
CA SER A 174 -9.08 -20.65 2.74
C SER A 174 -8.40 -21.24 1.50
N ILE A 175 -7.07 -21.41 1.52
CA ILE A 175 -6.35 -22.11 0.45
C ILE A 175 -6.79 -23.58 0.37
N SER A 176 -6.96 -24.22 1.52
CA SER A 176 -7.32 -25.63 1.62
C SER A 176 -8.83 -25.87 1.42
N ARG A 177 -9.66 -25.04 2.06
CA ARG A 177 -11.13 -25.15 2.04
C ARG A 177 -11.74 -23.77 1.98
N ARG A 178 -12.36 -23.43 0.84
CA ARG A 178 -13.11 -22.17 0.68
C ARG A 178 -14.43 -22.40 -0.02
N SER A 179 -15.43 -21.65 0.38
CA SER A 179 -16.72 -21.58 -0.29
C SER A 179 -16.74 -20.38 -1.23
N ILE A 180 -17.22 -20.60 -2.43
CA ILE A 180 -17.60 -19.55 -3.37
C ILE A 180 -19.10 -19.62 -3.58
N ASN A 181 -19.77 -18.47 -3.56
CA ASN A 181 -21.22 -18.38 -3.77
C ASN A 181 -21.59 -16.98 -4.30
N THR A 182 -22.81 -16.84 -4.78
CA THR A 182 -23.33 -15.59 -5.36
C THR A 182 -23.33 -14.43 -4.36
N THR A 183 -23.55 -14.67 -3.07
CA THR A 183 -23.52 -13.63 -2.03
C THR A 183 -22.10 -13.06 -1.88
N ARG A 184 -21.07 -13.90 -1.84
CA ARG A 184 -19.67 -13.45 -1.79
C ARG A 184 -19.24 -12.76 -3.07
N LEU A 185 -19.70 -13.26 -4.21
CA LEU A 185 -19.46 -12.63 -5.51
C LEU A 185 -20.04 -11.22 -5.54
N GLY A 186 -21.30 -11.05 -5.13
CA GLY A 186 -21.96 -9.74 -5.08
C GLY A 186 -21.29 -8.77 -4.11
N ALA A 187 -20.99 -9.21 -2.89
CA ALA A 187 -20.28 -8.39 -1.90
C ALA A 187 -18.87 -7.98 -2.38
N GLY A 188 -18.16 -8.89 -3.04
CA GLY A 188 -16.85 -8.62 -3.63
C GLY A 188 -16.94 -7.63 -4.79
N ALA A 189 -17.96 -7.75 -5.66
CA ALA A 189 -18.22 -6.83 -6.75
C ALA A 189 -18.54 -5.41 -6.25
N GLU A 190 -19.41 -5.29 -5.23
CA GLU A 190 -19.71 -4.01 -4.59
C GLU A 190 -18.43 -3.34 -4.06
N LEU A 191 -17.59 -4.09 -3.36
CA LEU A 191 -16.34 -3.58 -2.82
C LEU A 191 -15.34 -3.21 -3.92
N PHE A 192 -15.28 -3.99 -5.01
CA PHE A 192 -14.46 -3.69 -6.18
C PHE A 192 -14.89 -2.39 -6.85
N ILE A 193 -16.21 -2.20 -7.09
CA ILE A 193 -16.76 -0.97 -7.69
C ILE A 193 -16.47 0.23 -6.82
N LYS A 194 -16.63 0.11 -5.51
CA LYS A 194 -16.27 1.15 -4.55
C LYS A 194 -14.78 1.52 -4.65
N GLY A 195 -13.89 0.54 -4.71
CA GLY A 195 -12.45 0.75 -4.88
C GLY A 195 -12.12 1.41 -6.22
N LEU A 196 -12.75 0.96 -7.30
CA LEU A 196 -12.63 1.54 -8.64
C LEU A 196 -13.09 3.00 -8.67
N SER A 197 -14.22 3.31 -8.00
CA SER A 197 -14.73 4.69 -7.89
C SER A 197 -13.76 5.61 -7.15
N LYS A 198 -13.13 5.13 -6.08
CA LYS A 198 -12.08 5.88 -5.36
C LYS A 198 -10.89 6.19 -6.28
N LYS A 199 -10.44 5.21 -7.07
CA LYS A 199 -9.31 5.38 -8.00
C LYS A 199 -9.68 6.30 -9.14
N VAL A 200 -10.71 5.99 -9.90
CA VAL A 200 -11.00 6.66 -11.17
C VAL A 200 -11.69 8.01 -10.98
N LEU A 201 -12.67 8.10 -10.07
CA LEU A 201 -13.46 9.33 -9.91
C LEU A 201 -12.82 10.34 -8.95
N LEU A 202 -12.03 9.88 -7.97
CA LEU A 202 -11.40 10.76 -7.00
C LEU A 202 -9.90 10.87 -7.22
N ALA A 203 -9.14 9.79 -7.11
CA ALA A 203 -7.69 9.85 -7.13
C ALA A 203 -7.13 10.37 -8.46
N ASP A 204 -7.59 9.87 -9.61
CA ASP A 204 -7.05 10.28 -10.91
C ASP A 204 -7.36 11.76 -11.21
N ASN A 205 -8.54 12.27 -10.81
CA ASN A 205 -8.87 13.67 -10.96
C ASN A 205 -8.09 14.57 -9.97
N LEU A 206 -7.81 14.11 -8.75
CA LEU A 206 -6.94 14.81 -7.80
C LEU A 206 -5.48 14.83 -8.28
N SER A 207 -5.02 13.74 -8.90
CA SER A 207 -3.72 13.65 -9.56
C SER A 207 -3.59 14.68 -10.69
N ALA A 208 -4.62 14.80 -11.54
CA ALA A 208 -4.66 15.80 -12.59
C ALA A 208 -4.61 17.23 -12.03
N LEU A 209 -5.31 17.51 -10.93
CA LEU A 209 -5.27 18.80 -10.24
C LEU A 209 -3.86 19.10 -9.69
N TYR A 210 -3.24 18.11 -9.01
CA TYR A 210 -1.89 18.22 -8.47
C TYR A 210 -0.86 18.48 -9.59
N THR A 211 -0.87 17.66 -10.65
CA THR A 211 0.07 17.79 -11.77
C THR A 211 -0.10 19.11 -12.52
N THR A 212 -1.33 19.59 -12.69
CA THR A 212 -1.60 20.90 -13.30
C THR A 212 -1.00 22.04 -12.48
N LEU A 213 -1.15 22.01 -11.15
CA LEU A 213 -0.55 23.00 -10.25
C LEU A 213 0.97 22.93 -10.27
N GLN A 214 1.56 21.74 -10.29
CA GLN A 214 3.02 21.58 -10.41
C GLN A 214 3.53 22.10 -11.75
N ALA A 215 2.87 21.78 -12.87
CA ALA A 215 3.23 22.22 -14.18
C ALA A 215 3.10 23.74 -14.38
N SER A 216 2.18 24.40 -13.67
CA SER A 216 2.04 25.85 -13.68
C SER A 216 3.23 26.60 -13.03
N GLY A 217 4.08 25.86 -12.30
CA GLY A 217 5.23 26.42 -11.58
C GLY A 217 4.85 27.40 -10.46
N THR A 218 3.55 27.42 -10.04
CA THR A 218 3.10 28.32 -8.98
C THR A 218 3.87 28.05 -7.69
N THR A 219 4.33 29.12 -7.06
CA THR A 219 4.89 29.13 -5.72
C THR A 219 4.07 30.02 -4.79
N SER A 220 2.84 30.37 -5.19
CA SER A 220 1.93 31.13 -4.32
C SER A 220 1.56 30.29 -3.09
N PHE A 221 1.29 30.96 -1.97
CA PHE A 221 0.90 30.30 -0.72
C PHE A 221 -0.33 29.40 -0.91
N VAL A 222 -1.41 29.94 -1.54
CA VAL A 222 -2.65 29.19 -1.81
C VAL A 222 -2.40 28.05 -2.78
N GLY A 223 -1.62 28.27 -3.85
CA GLY A 223 -1.33 27.23 -4.84
C GLY A 223 -0.56 26.04 -4.25
N THR A 224 0.40 26.33 -3.38
CA THR A 224 1.19 25.27 -2.71
C THR A 224 0.34 24.44 -1.76
N TRP A 225 -0.52 25.07 -0.93
CA TRP A 225 -1.45 24.34 -0.07
C TRP A 225 -2.49 23.54 -0.84
N LEU A 226 -2.99 24.10 -1.94
CA LEU A 226 -3.93 23.38 -2.80
C LEU A 226 -3.29 22.16 -3.46
N ALA A 227 -2.04 22.28 -3.94
CA ALA A 227 -1.29 21.18 -4.52
C ALA A 227 -1.06 20.05 -3.52
N ILE A 228 -0.51 20.34 -2.34
CA ILE A 228 -0.27 19.29 -1.34
C ILE A 228 -1.57 18.73 -0.76
N GLY A 229 -2.63 19.52 -0.68
CA GLY A 229 -3.96 19.07 -0.30
C GLY A 229 -4.54 18.07 -1.31
N ALA A 230 -4.43 18.37 -2.62
CA ALA A 230 -4.81 17.46 -3.69
C ALA A 230 -4.01 16.16 -3.64
N TYR A 231 -2.68 16.24 -3.50
CA TYR A 231 -1.81 15.08 -3.35
C TYR A 231 -2.16 14.22 -2.11
N THR A 232 -2.46 14.86 -0.98
CA THR A 232 -2.86 14.19 0.25
C THR A 232 -4.12 13.34 0.04
N LEU A 233 -5.12 13.87 -0.63
CA LEU A 233 -6.36 13.17 -0.94
C LEU A 233 -6.15 12.11 -2.03
N GLU A 234 -5.40 12.42 -3.08
CA GLU A 234 -5.00 11.50 -4.14
C GLU A 234 -4.37 10.23 -3.55
N LEU A 235 -3.32 10.38 -2.75
CA LEU A 235 -2.58 9.26 -2.15
C LEU A 235 -3.49 8.33 -1.33
N TYR A 236 -4.44 8.89 -0.60
CA TYR A 236 -5.40 8.10 0.17
C TYR A 236 -6.38 7.34 -0.73
N PHE A 237 -6.98 8.01 -1.71
CA PHE A 237 -7.97 7.36 -2.56
C PHE A 237 -7.36 6.39 -3.56
N ASP A 238 -6.16 6.68 -4.06
CA ASP A 238 -5.41 5.77 -4.92
C ASP A 238 -5.13 4.45 -4.20
N PHE A 239 -4.49 4.51 -3.05
CA PHE A 239 -4.06 3.30 -2.35
C PHE A 239 -5.21 2.59 -1.62
N SER A 240 -6.14 3.32 -0.99
CA SER A 240 -7.31 2.69 -0.41
C SER A 240 -8.27 2.12 -1.45
N GLY A 241 -8.33 2.73 -2.65
CA GLY A 241 -9.08 2.23 -3.79
C GLY A 241 -8.53 0.90 -4.30
N TYR A 242 -7.20 0.84 -4.51
CA TYR A 242 -6.53 -0.42 -4.84
C TYR A 242 -6.79 -1.51 -3.79
N SER A 243 -6.64 -1.17 -2.50
CA SER A 243 -6.86 -2.12 -1.42
C SER A 243 -8.30 -2.64 -1.38
N ASP A 244 -9.31 -1.76 -1.57
CA ASP A 244 -10.72 -2.18 -1.64
C ASP A 244 -10.96 -3.10 -2.85
N MET A 245 -10.37 -2.81 -4.04
CA MET A 245 -10.46 -3.70 -5.21
C MET A 245 -9.81 -5.05 -4.94
N ALA A 246 -8.62 -5.07 -4.34
CA ALA A 246 -7.91 -6.31 -4.00
C ALA A 246 -8.71 -7.19 -3.02
N ILE A 247 -9.30 -6.58 -1.97
CA ILE A 247 -10.15 -7.27 -1.01
C ILE A 247 -11.44 -7.78 -1.68
N GLY A 248 -12.05 -6.97 -2.55
CA GLY A 248 -13.23 -7.36 -3.33
C GLY A 248 -12.97 -8.57 -4.22
N LEU A 249 -11.85 -8.57 -4.96
CA LEU A 249 -11.41 -9.72 -5.75
C LEU A 249 -11.16 -10.95 -4.87
N GLY A 250 -10.51 -10.77 -3.72
CA GLY A 250 -10.34 -11.86 -2.74
C GLY A 250 -11.68 -12.47 -2.32
N GLN A 251 -12.68 -11.64 -2.01
CA GLN A 251 -14.02 -12.10 -1.64
C GLN A 251 -14.71 -12.88 -2.78
N MET A 252 -14.61 -12.39 -4.02
CA MET A 252 -15.13 -13.11 -5.19
C MET A 252 -14.49 -14.50 -5.34
N LEU A 253 -13.21 -14.64 -4.98
CA LEU A 253 -12.45 -15.89 -5.06
C LEU A 253 -12.60 -16.78 -3.82
N GLY A 254 -13.37 -16.36 -2.82
CA GLY A 254 -13.62 -17.11 -1.60
C GLY A 254 -12.60 -16.87 -0.48
N PHE A 255 -11.75 -15.86 -0.59
CA PHE A 255 -10.79 -15.44 0.45
C PHE A 255 -11.29 -14.23 1.23
N ASN A 256 -10.82 -14.08 2.47
CA ASN A 256 -11.04 -12.90 3.28
C ASN A 256 -9.68 -12.24 3.56
N PHE A 257 -9.45 -11.08 2.96
CA PHE A 257 -8.26 -10.27 3.26
C PHE A 257 -8.57 -9.25 4.33
N ASN A 258 -7.59 -8.96 5.16
CA ASN A 258 -7.72 -7.97 6.21
C ASN A 258 -7.82 -6.56 5.64
N LYS A 259 -8.56 -5.69 6.34
CA LYS A 259 -8.69 -4.28 6.02
C LYS A 259 -7.32 -3.59 6.06
N ASN A 260 -7.04 -2.73 5.07
CA ASN A 260 -5.76 -2.02 4.98
C ASN A 260 -5.86 -0.53 5.35
N PHE A 261 -7.05 0.04 5.28
CA PHE A 261 -7.35 1.43 5.65
C PHE A 261 -8.62 1.54 6.48
N ASP A 262 -8.62 2.43 7.50
CA ASP A 262 -9.78 2.70 8.34
C ASP A 262 -9.98 4.20 8.58
N TYR A 263 -10.32 4.94 7.51
CA TYR A 263 -10.54 6.38 7.57
C TYR A 263 -9.42 7.14 8.32
N PRO A 264 -8.16 7.07 7.85
CA PRO A 264 -7.01 7.56 8.59
C PRO A 264 -7.03 9.06 8.85
N TYR A 265 -7.68 9.85 8.00
CA TYR A 265 -7.71 11.32 8.11
C TYR A 265 -8.65 11.86 9.20
N ILE A 266 -9.40 10.99 9.91
CA ILE A 266 -10.12 11.39 11.12
C ILE A 266 -9.32 11.18 12.41
N SER A 267 -8.08 10.71 12.32
CA SER A 267 -7.24 10.38 13.47
C SER A 267 -6.92 11.62 14.33
N THR A 268 -6.76 11.41 15.62
CA THR A 268 -6.51 12.43 16.62
C THR A 268 -5.09 12.39 17.18
N SER A 269 -4.23 11.55 16.62
CA SER A 269 -2.78 11.49 16.86
C SER A 269 -2.09 10.84 15.67
N VAL A 270 -0.79 11.11 15.50
CA VAL A 270 0.03 10.45 14.46
C VAL A 270 0.10 8.94 14.72
N SER A 271 0.16 8.55 16.00
CA SER A 271 0.10 7.13 16.39
C SER A 271 -1.22 6.46 15.98
N GLU A 272 -2.36 7.15 16.12
CA GLU A 272 -3.65 6.64 15.64
C GLU A 272 -3.72 6.60 14.12
N PHE A 273 -3.18 7.62 13.44
CA PHE A 273 -3.11 7.67 12.00
C PHE A 273 -2.45 6.40 11.43
N TRP A 274 -1.30 5.99 11.93
CA TRP A 274 -0.58 4.81 11.47
C TRP A 274 -1.25 3.48 11.86
N ARG A 275 -2.12 3.46 12.84
CA ARG A 275 -3.01 2.30 13.11
C ARG A 275 -4.15 2.16 12.11
N ARG A 276 -4.47 3.24 11.37
CA ARG A 276 -5.56 3.32 10.39
C ARG A 276 -5.06 3.37 8.94
N TRP A 277 -3.82 3.74 8.72
CA TRP A 277 -3.15 3.82 7.42
C TRP A 277 -2.27 2.61 7.19
N HIS A 278 -2.41 1.94 6.03
CA HIS A 278 -1.58 0.79 5.62
C HIS A 278 -1.39 -0.24 6.74
N ILE A 279 -2.52 -0.69 7.30
CA ILE A 279 -2.60 -1.51 8.52
C ILE A 279 -1.75 -2.79 8.39
N SER A 280 -1.76 -3.41 7.19
CA SER A 280 -1.02 -4.64 6.94
C SER A 280 0.49 -4.45 7.03
N LEU A 281 1.04 -3.34 6.50
CA LEU A 281 2.47 -3.01 6.64
C LEU A 281 2.82 -2.70 8.09
N GLY A 282 2.02 -1.84 8.75
CA GLY A 282 2.25 -1.48 10.16
C GLY A 282 2.25 -2.70 11.08
N SER A 283 1.30 -3.64 10.88
CA SER A 283 1.26 -4.89 11.64
C SER A 283 2.44 -5.81 11.32
N TRP A 284 2.89 -5.87 10.04
CA TRP A 284 4.05 -6.65 9.64
C TRP A 284 5.33 -6.16 10.33
N LEU A 285 5.60 -4.85 10.25
CA LEU A 285 6.78 -4.24 10.89
C LEU A 285 6.74 -4.37 12.42
N ARG A 286 5.55 -4.24 13.02
CA ARG A 286 5.37 -4.46 14.47
C ARG A 286 5.74 -5.88 14.87
N ASP A 287 5.19 -6.89 14.16
CA ASP A 287 5.24 -8.28 14.60
C ASP A 287 6.57 -8.97 14.26
N TYR A 288 7.25 -8.53 13.20
CA TYR A 288 8.49 -9.15 12.74
C TYR A 288 9.76 -8.31 13.01
N ILE A 289 9.62 -7.02 13.38
CA ILE A 289 10.77 -6.17 13.70
C ILE A 289 10.63 -5.57 15.09
N TYR A 290 9.57 -4.81 15.36
CA TYR A 290 9.44 -4.05 16.61
C TYR A 290 9.37 -4.97 17.84
N ILE A 291 8.52 -5.99 17.82
CA ILE A 291 8.36 -6.95 18.94
C ILE A 291 9.65 -7.77 19.15
N PRO A 292 10.29 -8.35 18.11
CA PRO A 292 11.57 -9.06 18.29
C PRO A 292 12.70 -8.18 18.83
N LEU A 293 12.72 -6.88 18.56
CA LEU A 293 13.67 -5.92 19.16
C LEU A 293 13.37 -5.62 20.65
N GLY A 294 12.30 -6.19 21.21
CA GLY A 294 11.83 -6.02 22.58
C GLY A 294 10.66 -5.03 22.72
N GLY A 295 10.20 -4.42 21.63
CA GLY A 295 9.04 -3.54 21.62
C GLY A 295 9.19 -2.34 22.56
N ASN A 296 8.16 -2.13 23.40
CA ASN A 296 8.15 -1.11 24.46
C ASN A 296 8.48 -1.67 25.85
N ARG A 297 8.81 -2.98 25.95
CA ARG A 297 9.12 -3.67 27.23
C ARG A 297 10.63 -3.68 27.51
N VAL A 298 11.31 -2.62 27.14
CA VAL A 298 12.75 -2.41 27.27
C VAL A 298 13.04 -1.02 27.88
N SER A 299 14.30 -0.75 28.21
CA SER A 299 14.70 0.58 28.68
C SER A 299 14.36 1.68 27.67
N THR A 300 14.16 2.92 28.14
CA THR A 300 13.76 4.06 27.29
C THR A 300 14.69 4.25 26.09
N GLY A 301 16.01 4.15 26.26
CA GLY A 301 16.97 4.27 25.15
C GLY A 301 16.81 3.17 24.08
N ARG A 302 16.61 1.92 24.50
CA ARG A 302 16.31 0.81 23.57
C ARG A 302 14.97 1.00 22.87
N HIS A 303 13.98 1.53 23.56
CA HIS A 303 12.67 1.81 22.98
C HIS A 303 12.74 2.91 21.90
N ILE A 304 13.48 4.00 22.16
CA ILE A 304 13.74 5.06 21.19
C ILE A 304 14.42 4.46 19.94
N ARG A 305 15.48 3.67 20.14
CA ARG A 305 16.16 2.95 19.05
C ARG A 305 15.17 2.08 18.25
N ASN A 306 14.32 1.30 18.91
CA ASN A 306 13.37 0.41 18.25
C ASN A 306 12.39 1.19 17.35
N ILE A 307 11.88 2.33 17.81
CA ILE A 307 11.01 3.20 17.00
C ILE A 307 11.78 3.74 15.79
N LEU A 308 12.97 4.29 15.99
CA LEU A 308 13.78 4.87 14.90
C LEU A 308 14.17 3.82 13.86
N VAL A 309 14.57 2.60 14.27
CA VAL A 309 14.89 1.50 13.37
C VAL A 309 13.67 1.10 12.54
N VAL A 310 12.51 0.92 13.16
CA VAL A 310 11.28 0.54 12.44
C VAL A 310 10.91 1.62 11.42
N TRP A 311 11.00 2.90 11.78
CA TRP A 311 10.62 3.98 10.87
C TRP A 311 11.65 4.22 9.77
N ALA A 312 12.94 4.07 10.04
CA ALA A 312 13.98 4.09 9.00
C ALA A 312 13.75 2.95 7.97
N LEU A 313 13.46 1.73 8.45
CA LEU A 313 13.12 0.60 7.57
C LEU A 313 11.81 0.82 6.82
N THR A 314 10.83 1.47 7.44
CA THR A 314 9.56 1.84 6.76
C THR A 314 9.82 2.81 5.62
N GLY A 315 10.64 3.84 5.86
CA GLY A 315 11.04 4.78 4.81
C GLY A 315 11.77 4.09 3.66
N LEU A 316 12.81 3.32 3.96
CA LEU A 316 13.54 2.55 2.96
C LEU A 316 12.65 1.58 2.17
N TRP A 317 11.67 0.95 2.83
CA TRP A 317 10.76 0.05 2.15
C TRP A 317 9.91 0.77 1.08
N HIS A 318 9.51 2.01 1.33
CA HIS A 318 8.75 2.80 0.35
C HIS A 318 9.56 3.12 -0.88
N GLY A 319 10.84 3.48 -0.75
CA GLY A 319 11.65 3.79 -1.92
C GLY A 319 13.14 3.92 -1.61
N ALA A 320 13.95 3.64 -2.62
CA ALA A 320 15.40 3.74 -2.56
C ALA A 320 15.84 5.19 -2.90
N SER A 321 15.50 6.14 -2.04
CA SER A 321 15.94 7.53 -2.17
C SER A 321 15.88 8.27 -0.82
N TRP A 322 16.63 9.36 -0.71
CA TRP A 322 16.81 10.10 0.54
C TRP A 322 15.52 10.75 1.06
N ASN A 323 14.60 11.15 0.20
CA ASN A 323 13.32 11.71 0.63
C ASN A 323 12.50 10.71 1.47
N PHE A 324 12.52 9.41 1.12
CA PHE A 324 11.86 8.37 1.91
C PHE A 324 12.58 8.09 3.23
N VAL A 325 13.91 8.20 3.27
CA VAL A 325 14.66 8.12 4.53
C VAL A 325 14.27 9.27 5.45
N PHE A 326 14.25 10.51 4.95
CA PHE A 326 13.82 11.68 5.71
C PHE A 326 12.37 11.58 6.18
N TRP A 327 11.49 11.07 5.33
CA TRP A 327 10.09 10.78 5.67
C TRP A 327 9.99 9.79 6.84
N GLY A 328 10.75 8.70 6.81
CA GLY A 328 10.79 7.73 7.91
C GLY A 328 11.32 8.35 9.20
N VAL A 329 12.42 9.10 9.15
CA VAL A 329 12.97 9.80 10.31
C VAL A 329 11.96 10.80 10.88
N TYR A 330 11.30 11.58 10.04
CA TYR A 330 10.26 12.54 10.43
C TYR A 330 9.15 11.87 11.25
N TYR A 331 8.60 10.76 10.79
CA TYR A 331 7.56 10.06 11.55
C TYR A 331 8.09 9.37 12.81
N GLY A 332 9.31 8.85 12.77
CA GLY A 332 9.96 8.32 13.96
C GLY A 332 10.08 9.38 15.06
N LEU A 333 10.51 10.60 14.71
CA LEU A 333 10.62 11.74 15.65
C LEU A 333 9.25 12.21 16.14
N LEU A 334 8.23 12.29 15.26
CA LEU A 334 6.88 12.66 15.68
C LEU A 334 6.28 11.68 16.69
N LEU A 335 6.45 10.38 16.47
CA LEU A 335 5.96 9.37 17.40
C LEU A 335 6.68 9.40 18.75
N LEU A 336 7.99 9.70 18.75
CA LEU A 336 8.73 9.93 19.98
C LEU A 336 8.23 11.19 20.70
N ALA A 337 7.99 12.28 19.94
CA ALA A 337 7.45 13.51 20.49
C ALA A 337 6.04 13.28 21.08
N GLU A 338 5.13 12.60 20.37
CA GLU A 338 3.81 12.25 20.92
C GLU A 338 3.93 11.44 22.21
N LYS A 339 4.83 10.46 22.24
CA LYS A 339 4.95 9.56 23.37
C LYS A 339 5.55 10.22 24.61
N PHE A 340 6.60 11.02 24.44
CA PHE A 340 7.39 11.52 25.57
C PHE A 340 7.15 13.00 25.90
N LEU A 341 6.63 13.80 24.95
CA LEU A 341 6.46 15.24 25.12
C LEU A 341 5.00 15.69 25.01
N LEU A 342 4.32 15.33 23.91
CA LEU A 342 3.03 15.91 23.55
C LEU A 342 1.82 15.16 24.10
N GLY A 343 1.98 13.89 24.54
CA GLY A 343 0.86 13.01 24.88
C GLY A 343 -0.12 13.64 25.88
N ARG A 344 0.40 14.20 27.00
CA ARG A 344 -0.44 14.85 28.02
C ARG A 344 -1.21 16.07 27.50
N PHE A 345 -0.62 16.84 26.58
CA PHE A 345 -1.28 18.00 25.96
C PHE A 345 -2.38 17.55 24.99
N LEU A 346 -2.07 16.55 24.17
CA LEU A 346 -3.03 16.00 23.21
C LEU A 346 -4.24 15.36 23.92
N GLU A 347 -4.06 14.66 25.03
CA GLU A 347 -5.16 14.08 25.81
C GLU A 347 -6.15 15.13 26.32
N LYS A 348 -5.67 16.31 26.69
CA LYS A 348 -6.50 17.41 27.21
C LYS A 348 -7.12 18.28 26.12
N ALA A 349 -6.60 18.24 24.90
CA ALA A 349 -7.08 19.07 23.80
C ALA A 349 -8.39 18.54 23.23
N PRO A 350 -9.29 19.41 22.74
CA PRO A 350 -10.54 18.97 22.08
C PRO A 350 -10.25 18.19 20.80
N VAL A 351 -11.15 17.27 20.44
CA VAL A 351 -10.99 16.32 19.34
C VAL A 351 -10.65 17.02 18.02
N TRP A 352 -11.30 18.15 17.69
CA TRP A 352 -11.05 18.88 16.45
C TRP A 352 -9.62 19.44 16.38
N LEU A 353 -9.07 19.92 17.50
CA LEU A 353 -7.69 20.46 17.56
C LEU A 353 -6.66 19.33 17.41
N ARG A 354 -6.91 18.17 18.04
CA ARG A 354 -6.07 16.98 17.88
C ARG A 354 -6.08 16.47 16.42
N ASN A 355 -7.26 16.47 15.79
CA ASN A 355 -7.36 16.10 14.37
C ASN A 355 -6.62 17.11 13.48
N LEU A 356 -6.75 18.41 13.73
CA LEU A 356 -6.03 19.46 13.01
C LEU A 356 -4.51 19.28 13.13
N TYR A 357 -4.00 19.07 14.36
CA TYR A 357 -2.59 18.74 14.61
C TYR A 357 -2.14 17.53 13.80
N THR A 358 -2.91 16.44 13.86
CA THR A 358 -2.58 15.18 13.15
C THR A 358 -2.56 15.40 11.65
N MET A 359 -3.57 16.06 11.11
CA MET A 359 -3.64 16.33 9.65
C MET A 359 -2.53 17.25 9.20
N PHE A 360 -2.19 18.28 9.98
CA PHE A 360 -1.05 19.15 9.70
C PHE A 360 0.27 18.35 9.65
N ALA A 361 0.54 17.53 10.66
CA ALA A 361 1.72 16.67 10.69
C ALA A 361 1.74 15.68 9.50
N VAL A 362 0.59 15.11 9.14
CA VAL A 362 0.48 14.18 8.02
C VAL A 362 0.72 14.87 6.68
N ILE A 363 0.16 16.06 6.46
CA ILE A 363 0.36 16.84 5.24
C ILE A 363 1.83 17.22 5.05
N ILE A 364 2.51 17.66 6.13
CA ILE A 364 3.96 17.89 6.08
C ILE A 364 4.73 16.60 5.74
N GLY A 365 4.34 15.46 6.32
CA GLY A 365 4.91 14.16 5.95
C GLY A 365 4.74 13.83 4.47
N TRP A 366 3.61 14.18 3.87
CA TRP A 366 3.37 13.95 2.44
C TRP A 366 4.17 14.88 1.52
N VAL A 367 4.66 16.03 2.00
CA VAL A 367 5.65 16.83 1.24
C VAL A 367 6.92 16.04 1.00
N PHE A 368 7.48 15.39 2.04
CA PHE A 368 8.65 14.51 1.86
C PHE A 368 8.39 13.37 0.88
N PHE A 369 7.19 12.86 0.85
CA PHE A 369 6.80 11.75 -0.02
C PHE A 369 6.59 12.19 -1.48
N SER A 370 6.08 13.41 -1.69
CA SER A 370 5.75 13.95 -3.02
C SER A 370 6.95 14.52 -3.77
N GLN A 371 8.02 14.90 -3.08
CA GLN A 371 9.18 15.57 -3.65
C GLN A 371 10.40 14.64 -3.64
N THR A 372 11.14 14.58 -4.75
CA THR A 372 12.26 13.64 -4.92
C THR A 372 13.60 14.18 -4.41
N THR A 373 13.74 15.51 -4.28
CA THR A 373 15.01 16.14 -3.86
C THR A 373 14.86 16.99 -2.61
N PRO A 374 15.90 17.07 -1.74
CA PRO A 374 15.87 17.93 -0.56
C PRO A 374 15.60 19.41 -0.87
N ALA A 375 16.10 19.89 -2.02
CA ALA A 375 15.86 21.28 -2.46
C ALA A 375 14.38 21.52 -2.79
N ALA A 376 13.71 20.56 -3.47
CA ALA A 376 12.29 20.66 -3.79
C ALA A 376 11.42 20.58 -2.52
N ILE A 377 11.79 19.71 -1.57
CA ILE A 377 11.15 19.65 -0.25
C ILE A 377 11.26 21.01 0.47
N GLY A 378 12.48 21.57 0.54
CA GLY A 378 12.71 22.86 1.17
C GLY A 378 11.93 24.01 0.49
N LYS A 379 11.92 24.04 -0.83
CA LYS A 379 11.15 25.04 -1.61
C LYS A 379 9.65 24.92 -1.32
N MET A 380 9.10 23.72 -1.35
CA MET A 380 7.67 23.50 -1.09
C MET A 380 7.29 23.87 0.33
N LEU A 381 8.05 23.42 1.32
CA LEU A 381 7.83 23.80 2.73
C LEU A 381 7.98 25.32 2.92
N GLY A 382 9.02 25.96 2.34
CA GLY A 382 9.18 27.40 2.39
C GLY A 382 7.95 28.14 1.85
N SER A 383 7.44 27.75 0.68
CA SER A 383 6.23 28.37 0.09
C SER A 383 4.97 28.13 0.95
N MET A 384 4.83 26.97 1.58
CA MET A 384 3.71 26.66 2.51
C MET A 384 3.68 27.58 3.73
N PHE A 385 4.83 28.08 4.19
CA PHE A 385 4.94 28.98 5.34
C PHE A 385 5.15 30.44 4.93
N GLY A 386 5.05 30.75 3.62
CA GLY A 386 5.23 32.10 3.11
C GLY A 386 6.70 32.51 2.86
N PHE A 387 7.68 31.65 3.24
CA PHE A 387 9.09 31.87 2.97
C PHE A 387 9.42 31.47 1.53
N GLY A 388 9.57 32.43 0.64
CA GLY A 388 9.81 32.20 -0.77
C GLY A 388 8.53 31.98 -1.60
N ALA A 389 7.36 32.23 -1.04
CA ALA A 389 6.13 32.34 -1.81
C ALA A 389 6.18 33.61 -2.69
N SER A 390 5.86 33.48 -3.99
CA SER A 390 5.85 34.60 -4.91
C SER A 390 4.76 35.63 -4.61
N CYS A 391 3.61 35.15 -4.10
CA CYS A 391 2.46 35.96 -3.69
C CYS A 391 1.53 35.09 -2.81
N PHE A 392 0.48 35.71 -2.26
CA PHE A 392 -0.52 34.96 -1.49
C PHE A 392 -1.34 34.02 -2.40
N ALA A 393 -1.83 34.52 -3.53
CA ALA A 393 -2.56 33.71 -4.51
C ALA A 393 -2.29 34.27 -5.93
N ASP A 394 -2.14 33.39 -6.89
CA ASP A 394 -1.98 33.73 -8.31
C ASP A 394 -3.16 33.24 -9.16
N ARG A 395 -3.18 33.58 -10.43
CA ARG A 395 -4.27 33.19 -11.33
C ARG A 395 -4.39 31.69 -11.49
N ALA A 396 -3.26 30.96 -11.51
CA ALA A 396 -3.25 29.51 -11.64
C ALA A 396 -3.89 28.84 -10.41
N SER A 397 -3.53 29.28 -9.21
CA SER A 397 -4.08 28.76 -7.96
C SER A 397 -5.58 29.06 -7.81
N LEU A 398 -6.03 30.26 -8.18
CA LEU A 398 -7.44 30.63 -8.13
C LEU A 398 -8.27 29.84 -9.16
N TYR A 399 -7.76 29.65 -10.36
CA TYR A 399 -8.41 28.80 -11.37
C TYR A 399 -8.52 27.35 -10.90
N ALA A 400 -7.42 26.78 -10.41
CA ALA A 400 -7.38 25.42 -9.88
C ALA A 400 -8.33 25.25 -8.68
N LEU A 401 -8.38 26.21 -7.77
CA LEU A 401 -9.34 26.21 -6.65
C LEU A 401 -10.79 26.21 -7.17
N LYS A 402 -11.12 27.10 -8.13
CA LYS A 402 -12.47 27.18 -8.67
C LYS A 402 -12.88 25.89 -9.39
N SER A 403 -12.02 25.33 -10.23
CA SER A 403 -12.31 24.12 -11.02
C SER A 403 -12.28 22.85 -10.15
N GLY A 404 -11.40 22.78 -9.14
CA GLY A 404 -11.24 21.63 -8.25
C GLY A 404 -12.09 21.64 -6.99
N LEU A 405 -12.79 22.73 -6.67
CA LEU A 405 -13.46 22.92 -5.38
C LEU A 405 -14.47 21.80 -5.04
N ILE A 406 -15.32 21.46 -5.98
CA ILE A 406 -16.34 20.41 -5.80
C ILE A 406 -15.67 19.05 -5.56
N LEU A 407 -14.64 18.72 -6.37
CA LEU A 407 -13.87 17.50 -6.21
C LEU A 407 -13.21 17.42 -4.82
N MET A 408 -12.57 18.50 -4.36
CA MET A 408 -11.94 18.58 -3.05
C MET A 408 -12.95 18.41 -1.92
N ILE A 409 -14.12 19.06 -1.98
CA ILE A 409 -15.19 18.93 -0.98
C ILE A 409 -15.71 17.50 -0.91
N ILE A 410 -16.04 16.88 -2.06
CA ILE A 410 -16.52 15.49 -2.12
C ILE A 410 -15.44 14.55 -1.55
N SER A 411 -14.17 14.77 -1.88
CA SER A 411 -13.05 13.98 -1.39
C SER A 411 -12.90 14.08 0.13
N VAL A 412 -12.95 15.28 0.71
CA VAL A 412 -12.88 15.49 2.16
C VAL A 412 -14.05 14.83 2.89
N ILE A 413 -15.27 14.92 2.37
CA ILE A 413 -16.45 14.24 2.92
C ILE A 413 -16.26 12.72 2.85
N SER A 414 -15.72 12.20 1.76
CA SER A 414 -15.47 10.76 1.53
C SER A 414 -14.35 10.20 2.41
N CYS A 415 -13.51 11.05 3.02
CA CYS A 415 -12.53 10.64 4.03
C CYS A 415 -13.16 10.26 5.38
N ARG A 416 -14.48 10.47 5.55
CA ARG A 416 -15.21 10.16 6.79
C ARG A 416 -16.14 8.95 6.60
N PRO A 417 -16.40 8.16 7.66
CA PRO A 417 -17.25 6.97 7.55
C PRO A 417 -18.72 7.29 7.29
N GLY A 418 -19.18 8.51 7.57
CA GLY A 418 -20.61 8.89 7.55
C GLY A 418 -21.27 8.66 6.20
N LEU A 419 -20.64 9.08 5.11
CA LEU A 419 -21.17 8.90 3.76
C LEU A 419 -21.34 7.41 3.41
N TYR A 420 -20.32 6.61 3.65
CA TYR A 420 -20.38 5.16 3.38
C TYR A 420 -21.41 4.45 4.28
N GLN A 421 -21.50 4.82 5.54
CA GLN A 421 -22.49 4.25 6.46
C GLN A 421 -23.93 4.63 6.05
N TYR A 422 -24.13 5.84 5.52
CA TYR A 422 -25.41 6.26 4.95
C TYR A 422 -25.81 5.36 3.77
N PHE A 423 -24.93 5.20 2.78
CA PHE A 423 -25.17 4.32 1.64
C PHE A 423 -25.40 2.87 2.06
N LYS A 424 -24.63 2.35 3.02
CA LYS A 424 -24.83 1.00 3.55
C LYS A 424 -26.20 0.82 4.25
N ARG A 425 -26.68 1.84 4.95
CA ARG A 425 -28.04 1.81 5.53
C ARG A 425 -29.11 1.84 4.44
N LEU A 426 -28.91 2.67 3.41
CA LEU A 426 -29.81 2.74 2.26
C LEU A 426 -29.89 1.40 1.52
N ALA A 427 -28.74 0.79 1.26
CA ALA A 427 -28.62 -0.51 0.62
C ALA A 427 -29.33 -1.64 1.39
N ARG A 428 -29.25 -1.61 2.72
CA ARG A 428 -29.99 -2.57 3.57
C ARG A 428 -31.51 -2.39 3.50
N ARG A 429 -32.00 -1.17 3.25
CA ARG A 429 -33.42 -0.87 3.10
C ARG A 429 -33.95 -1.18 1.71
N ASN A 430 -33.13 -0.99 0.69
CA ASN A 430 -33.52 -1.20 -0.70
C ASN A 430 -32.32 -1.70 -1.53
N THR A 431 -32.29 -3.02 -1.74
CA THR A 431 -31.23 -3.69 -2.49
C THR A 431 -31.22 -3.27 -3.97
N TYR A 432 -32.40 -2.99 -4.56
CA TYR A 432 -32.47 -2.54 -5.95
C TYR A 432 -31.84 -1.15 -6.13
N LEU A 433 -32.12 -0.22 -5.21
CA LEU A 433 -31.51 1.10 -5.24
C LEU A 433 -29.98 1.01 -5.09
N ALA A 434 -29.48 0.14 -4.22
CA ALA A 434 -28.05 -0.12 -4.09
C ALA A 434 -27.44 -0.65 -5.38
N ALA A 435 -28.12 -1.60 -6.04
CA ALA A 435 -27.68 -2.13 -7.32
C ALA A 435 -27.61 -1.04 -8.41
N VAL A 436 -28.63 -0.18 -8.49
CA VAL A 436 -28.66 0.96 -9.43
C VAL A 436 -27.52 1.94 -9.15
N ILE A 437 -27.26 2.30 -7.88
CA ILE A 437 -26.15 3.19 -7.52
C ILE A 437 -24.81 2.58 -7.92
N ASN A 438 -24.58 1.30 -7.62
CA ASN A 438 -23.35 0.61 -8.01
C ASN A 438 -23.19 0.54 -9.54
N ALA A 439 -24.27 0.30 -10.30
CA ALA A 439 -24.27 0.33 -11.75
C ALA A 439 -23.89 1.72 -12.30
N ILE A 440 -24.51 2.78 -11.78
CA ILE A 440 -24.17 4.16 -12.16
C ILE A 440 -22.71 4.46 -11.89
N LEU A 441 -22.20 4.14 -10.70
CA LEU A 441 -20.79 4.34 -10.35
C LEU A 441 -19.86 3.55 -11.27
N PHE A 442 -20.21 2.31 -11.57
CA PHE A 442 -19.43 1.47 -12.48
C PHE A 442 -19.35 2.07 -13.89
N PHE A 443 -20.50 2.45 -14.49
CA PHE A 443 -20.53 3.05 -15.82
C PHE A 443 -19.84 4.41 -15.88
N LEU A 444 -19.96 5.22 -14.83
CA LEU A 444 -19.18 6.46 -14.71
C LEU A 444 -17.68 6.19 -14.69
N CYS A 445 -17.23 5.20 -13.92
CA CYS A 445 -15.81 4.81 -13.93
C CYS A 445 -15.37 4.39 -15.33
N ILE A 446 -16.15 3.56 -16.04
CA ILE A 446 -15.82 3.13 -17.40
C ILE A 446 -15.75 4.31 -18.36
N ALA A 447 -16.71 5.25 -18.29
CA ALA A 447 -16.69 6.46 -19.12
C ALA A 447 -15.42 7.29 -18.88
N TYR A 448 -15.03 7.49 -17.64
CA TYR A 448 -13.79 8.19 -17.30
C TYR A 448 -12.54 7.44 -17.76
N MET A 449 -12.49 6.10 -17.61
CA MET A 449 -11.37 5.27 -18.06
C MET A 449 -11.18 5.28 -19.58
N ILE A 450 -12.26 5.46 -20.35
CA ILE A 450 -12.20 5.57 -21.82
C ILE A 450 -11.76 6.97 -22.23
N TYR A 451 -12.21 8.00 -21.51
CA TYR A 451 -11.93 9.40 -21.82
C TYR A 451 -10.52 9.83 -21.41
N SER A 452 -10.06 9.40 -20.22
CA SER A 452 -8.76 9.81 -19.68
C SER A 452 -7.65 8.84 -20.10
N SER A 453 -6.43 9.36 -20.28
CA SER A 453 -5.24 8.54 -20.39
C SER A 453 -5.06 7.71 -19.10
N TYR A 454 -4.57 6.48 -19.25
CA TYR A 454 -4.29 5.59 -18.14
C TYR A 454 -3.33 6.23 -17.13
N THR A 455 -3.75 6.31 -15.86
CA THR A 455 -2.91 6.75 -14.76
C THR A 455 -2.53 5.51 -13.92
N PRO A 456 -1.24 5.12 -13.83
CA PRO A 456 -0.81 3.99 -13.02
C PRO A 456 -1.08 4.25 -11.54
N PHE A 457 -1.21 3.18 -10.76
CA PHE A 457 -1.28 3.32 -9.30
C PHE A 457 0.05 3.86 -8.78
N MET A 458 -0.02 4.85 -7.91
CA MET A 458 1.16 5.51 -7.34
C MET A 458 2.09 4.50 -6.64
N TYR A 459 1.55 3.56 -5.88
CA TYR A 459 2.32 2.51 -5.20
C TYR A 459 2.92 1.43 -6.11
N GLN A 460 2.65 1.42 -7.39
CA GLN A 460 3.34 0.55 -8.34
C GLN A 460 4.64 1.16 -8.86
N GLN A 461 4.88 2.42 -8.56
CA GLN A 461 6.09 3.16 -8.98
C GLN A 461 7.22 3.10 -7.94
N PHE A 462 6.95 2.54 -6.75
CA PHE A 462 7.89 2.47 -5.62
C PHE A 462 8.47 1.08 -5.36
#